data_b24e32d8f32eac90a96d087a76053697
#
_entry.id   b24e32d8f32eac90a96d087a76053697
#
_cell.length_a   1.000
_cell.length_b   1.000
_cell.length_c   1.000
_cell.angle_alpha   90.00
_cell.angle_beta   90.00
_cell.angle_gamma   90.00
#
_symmetry.space_group_name_H-M   'P 1'
#
loop_
_entity.id
_entity.type
_entity.pdbx_description
1 polymer ?
#
loop_
_entity_poly.entity_id
_entity_poly.type
_entity_poly.pdbx_seq_one_letter_code
_entity_poly.pdbx_strand_id
1 'polypeptide(L)'
;VTDCGNEATVSGGTNVGGVVGSVNGDCTISGCYNKGNVTGTIGYIGGVTGQHWRAGVVENCYNAGTVTGPATVGGVSGGHKAASPELKNCYNAGTVKDAAGNNNNIGAVIGATRGTNTNCYYLSGTGADSKGTEVETLSAELLGDAFKEDTEGLNDGHPVLTWQKRLPDLIIGSYEALKSFADSVSAGETYEGALIRLDVNIYLGGESNPWTAIGTSANSFKGTFDGNNHVISGLYIASGSSVGF
;
A
#
# COMPACT_ATOMS: atom_id res chain seq x y z
N VAL A 1 -1.06 -7.13 15.01
CA VAL A 1 -0.57 -6.10 14.04
C VAL A 1 -1.69 -5.82 13.09
N THR A 2 -2.08 -4.57 12.97
CA THR A 2 -3.21 -4.16 12.09
C THR A 2 -2.81 -2.96 11.24
N ASP A 3 -3.37 -2.91 10.03
CA ASP A 3 -3.31 -1.77 9.12
C ASP A 3 -1.87 -1.26 8.87
N CYS A 4 -0.98 -2.19 8.56
CA CYS A 4 0.42 -1.91 8.28
C CYS A 4 0.78 -2.27 6.83
N GLY A 5 1.62 -1.43 6.20
CA GLY A 5 2.12 -1.66 4.86
C GLY A 5 3.63 -1.62 4.78
N ASN A 6 4.20 -2.42 3.89
CA ASN A 6 5.61 -2.37 3.51
C ASN A 6 5.74 -2.18 2.01
N GLU A 7 6.55 -1.20 1.61
CA GLU A 7 6.91 -0.95 0.21
C GLU A 7 8.43 -1.07 -0.02
N ALA A 8 9.19 -1.28 1.05
CA ALA A 8 10.65 -1.44 0.99
C ALA A 8 11.06 -2.90 0.79
N THR A 9 12.24 -3.11 0.25
CA THR A 9 12.86 -4.45 0.16
C THR A 9 13.24 -4.96 1.54
N VAL A 10 12.85 -6.22 1.84
CA VAL A 10 13.20 -6.93 3.07
C VAL A 10 14.04 -8.15 2.73
N SER A 11 15.17 -8.33 3.43
CA SER A 11 16.05 -9.48 3.24
C SER A 11 16.46 -10.09 4.59
N GLY A 12 16.58 -11.42 4.63
CA GLY A 12 16.97 -12.11 5.86
C GLY A 12 17.32 -13.59 5.64
N GLY A 13 17.58 -14.29 6.74
CA GLY A 13 17.87 -15.72 6.73
C GLY A 13 16.61 -16.58 6.71
N THR A 14 15.95 -16.64 7.84
CA THR A 14 14.74 -17.43 8.06
C THR A 14 13.65 -16.57 8.69
N ASN A 15 12.39 -17.01 8.56
CA ASN A 15 11.21 -16.30 9.07
C ASN A 15 11.17 -14.85 8.58
N VAL A 16 11.24 -14.68 7.28
CA VAL A 16 11.26 -13.36 6.63
C VAL A 16 9.86 -13.03 6.12
N GLY A 17 9.31 -11.93 6.59
CA GLY A 17 8.06 -11.37 6.08
C GLY A 17 8.20 -9.89 5.82
N GLY A 18 7.50 -9.37 4.83
CA GLY A 18 7.52 -7.95 4.53
C GLY A 18 7.00 -7.07 5.67
N VAL A 19 6.05 -7.59 6.47
CA VAL A 19 5.48 -6.89 7.63
C VAL A 19 5.89 -7.56 8.95
N VAL A 20 5.78 -8.90 9.04
CA VAL A 20 6.08 -9.63 10.28
C VAL A 20 6.93 -10.86 9.98
N GLY A 21 8.11 -10.95 10.58
CA GLY A 21 9.00 -12.10 10.39
C GLY A 21 8.44 -13.39 11.01
N SER A 22 8.01 -13.35 12.26
CA SER A 22 7.47 -14.52 12.96
C SER A 22 6.38 -14.14 13.95
N VAL A 23 5.32 -14.93 13.96
CA VAL A 23 4.20 -14.82 14.90
C VAL A 23 4.27 -16.00 15.85
N ASN A 24 4.44 -15.72 17.15
CA ASN A 24 4.50 -16.75 18.19
C ASN A 24 3.47 -16.45 19.28
N GLY A 25 2.32 -17.05 19.16
CA GLY A 25 1.19 -16.86 20.09
C GLY A 25 -0.13 -16.73 19.35
N ASP A 26 -1.20 -16.56 20.12
CA ASP A 26 -2.56 -16.41 19.62
C ASP A 26 -2.78 -14.91 19.30
N CYS A 27 -2.26 -14.46 18.18
CA CYS A 27 -2.38 -13.07 17.75
C CYS A 27 -2.90 -12.96 16.31
N THR A 28 -3.45 -11.79 16.01
CA THR A 28 -4.01 -11.48 14.71
C THR A 28 -3.10 -10.51 13.96
N ILE A 29 -2.89 -10.79 12.67
CA ILE A 29 -2.34 -9.87 11.70
C ILE A 29 -3.47 -9.60 10.71
N SER A 30 -3.94 -8.37 10.65
CA SER A 30 -5.12 -8.01 9.86
C SER A 30 -4.91 -6.71 9.10
N GLY A 31 -5.48 -6.61 7.90
CA GLY A 31 -5.41 -5.40 7.12
C GLY A 31 -3.99 -4.98 6.72
N CYS A 32 -3.10 -5.93 6.48
CA CYS A 32 -1.70 -5.64 6.18
C CYS A 32 -1.35 -5.95 4.73
N TYR A 33 -0.39 -5.18 4.18
CA TYR A 33 0.06 -5.43 2.81
C TYR A 33 1.59 -5.36 2.66
N ASN A 34 2.08 -6.01 1.61
CA ASN A 34 3.45 -5.89 1.15
C ASN A 34 3.49 -5.64 -0.36
N LYS A 35 4.21 -4.61 -0.77
CA LYS A 35 4.55 -4.31 -2.16
C LYS A 35 6.05 -4.40 -2.42
N GLY A 36 6.85 -4.40 -1.35
CA GLY A 36 8.31 -4.56 -1.43
C GLY A 36 8.74 -5.98 -1.75
N ASN A 37 9.93 -6.13 -2.31
CA ASN A 37 10.51 -7.45 -2.54
C ASN A 37 10.97 -8.08 -1.21
N VAL A 38 10.65 -9.37 -1.02
CA VAL A 38 11.03 -10.13 0.16
C VAL A 38 11.94 -11.28 -0.24
N THR A 39 13.12 -11.37 0.36
CA THR A 39 14.09 -12.41 0.07
C THR A 39 14.60 -13.09 1.33
N GLY A 40 14.53 -14.41 1.37
CA GLY A 40 15.11 -15.22 2.43
C GLY A 40 16.12 -16.22 1.90
N THR A 41 17.11 -16.58 2.71
CA THR A 41 18.18 -17.51 2.31
C THR A 41 18.04 -18.91 2.93
N ILE A 42 17.07 -19.13 3.84
CA ILE A 42 16.89 -20.42 4.50
C ILE A 42 15.45 -20.95 4.31
N GLY A 43 14.43 -20.29 4.90
CA GLY A 43 13.05 -20.76 4.77
C GLY A 43 12.04 -19.99 5.63
N TYR A 44 10.75 -20.27 5.43
CA TYR A 44 9.63 -19.51 5.96
C TYR A 44 9.65 -18.04 5.51
N ILE A 45 9.48 -17.86 4.22
CA ILE A 45 9.53 -16.55 3.57
C ILE A 45 8.14 -16.25 3.00
N GLY A 46 7.55 -15.14 3.39
CA GLY A 46 6.25 -14.69 2.89
C GLY A 46 6.19 -13.20 2.66
N GLY A 47 5.35 -12.77 1.75
CA GLY A 47 5.19 -11.36 1.44
C GLY A 47 4.76 -10.54 2.65
N VAL A 48 3.79 -11.03 3.42
CA VAL A 48 3.32 -10.37 4.64
C VAL A 48 3.95 -10.98 5.89
N THR A 49 3.85 -12.32 6.05
CA THR A 49 4.36 -13.01 7.25
C THR A 49 5.32 -14.14 6.88
N GLY A 50 6.46 -14.23 7.57
CA GLY A 50 7.40 -15.34 7.39
C GLY A 50 6.84 -16.64 7.97
N GLN A 51 6.66 -16.72 9.27
CA GLN A 51 6.22 -17.94 9.95
C GLN A 51 5.12 -17.69 10.98
N HIS A 52 4.18 -18.63 11.06
CA HIS A 52 3.13 -18.66 12.08
C HIS A 52 3.25 -19.93 12.94
N TRP A 53 3.52 -19.77 14.25
CA TRP A 53 3.85 -20.87 15.13
C TRP A 53 2.67 -21.49 15.90
N ARG A 54 1.64 -20.70 16.25
CA ARG A 54 0.52 -21.13 17.09
C ARG A 54 -0.82 -20.73 16.48
N ALA A 55 -1.91 -21.00 17.20
CA ALA A 55 -3.23 -20.53 16.83
C ALA A 55 -3.24 -19.01 16.76
N GLY A 56 -3.31 -18.49 15.57
CA GLY A 56 -3.38 -17.06 15.26
C GLY A 56 -3.96 -16.90 13.88
N VAL A 57 -4.36 -15.70 13.55
CA VAL A 57 -5.05 -15.39 12.30
C VAL A 57 -4.23 -14.41 11.48
N VAL A 58 -4.05 -14.71 10.21
CA VAL A 58 -3.63 -13.72 9.19
C VAL A 58 -4.83 -13.51 8.30
N GLU A 59 -5.37 -12.30 8.30
CA GLU A 59 -6.61 -12.01 7.57
C GLU A 59 -6.57 -10.67 6.85
N ASN A 60 -7.33 -10.59 5.77
CA ASN A 60 -7.49 -9.35 5.02
C ASN A 60 -6.12 -8.76 4.65
N CYS A 61 -5.21 -9.59 4.16
CA CYS A 61 -3.85 -9.20 3.85
C CYS A 61 -3.52 -9.48 2.38
N TYR A 62 -2.61 -8.71 1.81
CA TYR A 62 -2.16 -9.00 0.46
C TYR A 62 -0.67 -8.79 0.24
N ASN A 63 -0.17 -9.44 -0.81
CA ASN A 63 1.17 -9.24 -1.35
C ASN A 63 1.09 -8.92 -2.85
N ALA A 64 1.82 -7.89 -3.25
CA ALA A 64 2.07 -7.53 -4.64
C ALA A 64 3.56 -7.55 -4.99
N GLY A 65 4.45 -7.65 -3.98
CA GLY A 65 5.90 -7.74 -4.18
C GLY A 65 6.38 -9.13 -4.57
N THR A 66 7.60 -9.22 -5.10
CA THR A 66 8.25 -10.51 -5.37
C THR A 66 8.74 -11.15 -4.07
N VAL A 67 8.42 -12.43 -3.87
CA VAL A 67 8.88 -13.22 -2.72
C VAL A 67 9.81 -14.32 -3.20
N THR A 68 11.03 -14.36 -2.69
CA THR A 68 12.08 -15.29 -3.15
C THR A 68 12.72 -16.05 -1.99
N GLY A 69 12.87 -17.36 -2.14
CA GLY A 69 13.57 -18.18 -1.16
C GLY A 69 13.75 -19.62 -1.59
N PRO A 70 14.63 -20.40 -0.89
CA PRO A 70 14.93 -21.78 -1.26
C PRO A 70 13.95 -22.82 -0.73
N ALA A 71 13.13 -22.46 0.26
CA ALA A 71 12.19 -23.40 0.87
C ALA A 71 11.10 -22.66 1.66
N THR A 72 9.88 -23.23 1.68
CA THR A 72 8.75 -22.75 2.45
C THR A 72 8.46 -21.27 2.15
N VAL A 73 8.18 -21.01 0.87
CA VAL A 73 7.93 -19.68 0.33
C VAL A 73 6.47 -19.55 -0.05
N GLY A 74 5.82 -18.49 0.40
CA GLY A 74 4.45 -18.17 0.01
C GLY A 74 4.26 -16.69 -0.30
N GLY A 75 3.35 -16.39 -1.22
CA GLY A 75 3.08 -15.02 -1.60
C GLY A 75 2.66 -14.15 -0.43
N VAL A 76 1.77 -14.63 0.43
CA VAL A 76 1.33 -13.92 1.65
C VAL A 76 2.05 -14.43 2.88
N SER A 77 2.09 -15.74 3.11
CA SER A 77 2.70 -16.35 4.29
C SER A 77 3.69 -17.44 3.90
N GLY A 78 4.88 -17.42 4.49
CA GLY A 78 5.84 -18.52 4.33
C GLY A 78 5.29 -19.84 4.82
N GLY A 79 4.65 -19.87 5.99
CA GLY A 79 3.95 -21.08 6.40
C GLY A 79 3.49 -21.14 7.84
N HIS A 80 2.61 -22.11 8.06
CA HIS A 80 2.11 -22.52 9.37
C HIS A 80 2.94 -23.67 9.93
N LYS A 81 3.38 -23.58 11.16
CA LYS A 81 4.13 -24.64 11.84
C LYS A 81 3.25 -25.52 12.75
N ALA A 82 2.12 -24.99 13.21
CA ALA A 82 1.11 -25.70 13.99
C ALA A 82 -0.14 -26.01 13.15
N ALA A 83 -1.08 -26.77 13.70
CA ALA A 83 -2.31 -27.16 13.00
C ALA A 83 -3.48 -26.17 13.16
N SER A 84 -3.32 -25.14 13.99
CA SER A 84 -4.42 -24.22 14.33
C SER A 84 -4.35 -22.79 13.75
N PRO A 85 -3.29 -22.35 13.05
CA PRO A 85 -3.31 -21.05 12.40
C PRO A 85 -4.32 -20.98 11.26
N GLU A 86 -4.88 -19.79 11.06
CA GLU A 86 -5.79 -19.50 9.96
C GLU A 86 -5.20 -18.44 9.03
N LEU A 87 -5.39 -18.66 7.72
CA LEU A 87 -5.18 -17.65 6.70
C LEU A 87 -6.51 -17.42 5.98
N LYS A 88 -7.05 -16.21 6.01
CA LYS A 88 -8.35 -15.93 5.40
C LYS A 88 -8.44 -14.58 4.73
N ASN A 89 -9.26 -14.50 3.68
CA ASN A 89 -9.50 -13.29 2.90
C ASN A 89 -8.18 -12.62 2.49
N CYS A 90 -7.25 -13.39 1.97
CA CYS A 90 -5.93 -12.90 1.59
C CYS A 90 -5.68 -13.14 0.10
N TYR A 91 -4.85 -12.30 -0.52
CA TYR A 91 -4.46 -12.56 -1.88
C TYR A 91 -2.98 -12.28 -2.18
N ASN A 92 -2.49 -12.91 -3.25
CA ASN A 92 -1.19 -12.65 -3.83
C ASN A 92 -1.31 -12.27 -5.32
N ALA A 93 -0.83 -11.09 -5.67
CA ALA A 93 -0.64 -10.64 -7.05
C ALA A 93 0.85 -10.61 -7.42
N GLY A 94 1.74 -10.74 -6.44
CA GLY A 94 3.18 -10.72 -6.64
C GLY A 94 3.77 -12.05 -7.10
N THR A 95 4.98 -12.01 -7.65
CA THR A 95 5.69 -13.22 -8.10
C THR A 95 6.29 -13.99 -6.93
N VAL A 96 6.12 -15.31 -6.93
CA VAL A 96 6.77 -16.22 -5.97
C VAL A 96 7.86 -17.01 -6.68
N LYS A 97 9.08 -16.97 -6.15
CA LYS A 97 10.27 -17.61 -6.76
C LYS A 97 10.88 -18.64 -5.85
N ASP A 98 11.03 -19.86 -6.37
CA ASP A 98 11.85 -20.90 -5.78
C ASP A 98 13.32 -20.69 -6.16
N ALA A 99 14.11 -20.16 -5.23
CA ALA A 99 15.52 -19.92 -5.47
C ALA A 99 16.37 -21.21 -5.59
N ALA A 100 15.86 -22.34 -5.09
CA ALA A 100 16.54 -23.63 -5.14
C ALA A 100 16.07 -24.54 -6.28
N GLY A 101 14.92 -24.22 -6.91
CA GLY A 101 14.33 -25.00 -8.01
C GLY A 101 13.88 -26.40 -7.62
N ASN A 102 13.58 -26.64 -6.37
CA ASN A 102 13.24 -27.96 -5.82
C ASN A 102 11.77 -28.11 -5.37
N ASN A 103 10.96 -27.07 -5.53
CA ASN A 103 9.55 -26.99 -5.12
C ASN A 103 9.29 -27.36 -3.64
N ASN A 104 10.27 -27.10 -2.77
CA ASN A 104 10.16 -27.47 -1.36
C ASN A 104 9.22 -26.52 -0.60
N ASN A 105 7.93 -26.86 -0.58
CA ASN A 105 6.87 -26.05 0.01
C ASN A 105 6.78 -24.63 -0.55
N ILE A 106 6.77 -24.51 -1.86
CA ILE A 106 6.47 -23.27 -2.56
C ILE A 106 4.97 -23.21 -2.81
N GLY A 107 4.34 -22.06 -2.62
CA GLY A 107 2.91 -21.89 -2.87
C GLY A 107 2.55 -20.44 -3.17
N ALA A 108 1.56 -20.26 -4.02
CA ALA A 108 1.16 -18.94 -4.51
C ALA A 108 0.68 -18.01 -3.38
N VAL A 109 0.00 -18.54 -2.38
CA VAL A 109 -0.45 -17.76 -1.20
C VAL A 109 0.33 -18.13 0.05
N ILE A 110 0.51 -19.43 0.31
CA ILE A 110 1.20 -19.94 1.50
C ILE A 110 2.17 -21.08 1.15
N GLY A 111 3.39 -21.03 1.64
CA GLY A 111 4.40 -22.06 1.39
C GLY A 111 4.07 -23.40 2.04
N ALA A 112 3.92 -23.45 3.35
CA ALA A 112 3.58 -24.67 4.08
C ALA A 112 2.27 -24.51 4.86
N THR A 113 1.28 -25.35 4.55
CA THR A 113 -0.03 -25.35 5.20
C THR A 113 -0.12 -26.50 6.19
N ARG A 114 -0.44 -26.18 7.45
CA ARG A 114 -0.89 -27.14 8.48
C ARG A 114 -2.20 -26.73 9.12
N GLY A 115 -2.60 -25.47 8.98
CA GLY A 115 -3.87 -24.88 9.40
C GLY A 115 -4.88 -24.77 8.26
N THR A 116 -5.83 -23.86 8.39
CA THR A 116 -6.87 -23.61 7.41
C THR A 116 -6.58 -22.41 6.53
N ASN A 117 -6.97 -22.50 5.25
CA ASN A 117 -6.94 -21.40 4.30
C ASN A 117 -8.37 -21.20 3.77
N THR A 118 -8.92 -20.03 3.94
CA THR A 118 -10.29 -19.72 3.51
C THR A 118 -10.30 -18.41 2.72
N ASN A 119 -10.96 -18.39 1.55
CA ASN A 119 -11.03 -17.22 0.68
C ASN A 119 -9.65 -16.63 0.40
N CYS A 120 -8.70 -17.47 0.01
CA CYS A 120 -7.34 -17.06 -0.30
C CYS A 120 -7.10 -17.24 -1.80
N TYR A 121 -6.71 -16.17 -2.47
CA TYR A 121 -6.63 -16.11 -3.92
C TYR A 121 -5.23 -15.74 -4.40
N TYR A 122 -4.90 -16.13 -5.62
CA TYR A 122 -3.70 -15.66 -6.29
C TYR A 122 -3.97 -15.38 -7.77
N LEU A 123 -3.29 -14.37 -8.28
CA LEU A 123 -3.39 -14.00 -9.68
C LEU A 123 -2.65 -15.03 -10.54
N SER A 124 -3.25 -15.41 -11.67
CA SER A 124 -2.63 -16.28 -12.66
C SER A 124 -1.25 -15.75 -13.07
N GLY A 125 -0.29 -16.64 -13.26
CA GLY A 125 1.07 -16.27 -13.66
C GLY A 125 2.01 -15.80 -12.54
N THR A 126 1.65 -15.91 -11.27
CA THR A 126 2.53 -15.56 -10.14
C THR A 126 3.76 -16.46 -9.96
N GLY A 127 3.91 -17.51 -10.75
CA GLY A 127 5.09 -18.39 -10.78
C GLY A 127 5.09 -19.52 -9.75
N ALA A 128 4.06 -19.62 -8.92
CA ALA A 128 3.81 -20.76 -8.04
C ALA A 128 2.35 -21.15 -8.17
N ASP A 129 2.10 -22.43 -8.23
CA ASP A 129 0.77 -23.02 -8.26
C ASP A 129 0.38 -23.54 -6.89
N SER A 130 -0.94 -23.69 -6.66
CA SER A 130 -1.53 -24.27 -5.45
C SER A 130 -1.48 -23.42 -4.17
N LYS A 131 -2.19 -23.96 -3.16
CA LYS A 131 -2.36 -23.39 -1.81
C LYS A 131 -3.04 -22.04 -1.80
N GLY A 132 -4.09 -21.95 -2.57
CA GLY A 132 -5.01 -20.83 -2.79
C GLY A 132 -5.86 -21.12 -4.02
N THR A 133 -6.79 -20.24 -4.33
CA THR A 133 -7.63 -20.31 -5.54
C THR A 133 -7.04 -19.40 -6.60
N GLU A 134 -6.69 -19.95 -7.76
CA GLU A 134 -6.23 -19.17 -8.90
C GLU A 134 -7.37 -18.38 -9.53
N VAL A 135 -7.09 -17.13 -9.88
CA VAL A 135 -8.02 -16.25 -10.58
C VAL A 135 -7.28 -15.46 -11.65
N GLU A 136 -7.96 -15.17 -12.76
CA GLU A 136 -7.45 -14.31 -13.83
C GLU A 136 -7.56 -12.82 -13.45
N THR A 137 -8.50 -12.49 -12.56
CA THR A 137 -8.74 -11.11 -12.11
C THR A 137 -9.11 -11.12 -10.63
N LEU A 138 -8.51 -10.23 -9.88
CA LEU A 138 -8.85 -9.95 -8.49
C LEU A 138 -9.88 -8.82 -8.45
N SER A 139 -10.87 -8.92 -7.57
CA SER A 139 -11.86 -7.86 -7.30
C SER A 139 -12.13 -7.72 -5.81
N ALA A 140 -12.54 -6.55 -5.39
CA ALA A 140 -12.92 -6.30 -3.99
C ALA A 140 -14.11 -7.15 -3.56
N GLU A 141 -15.08 -7.39 -4.47
CA GLU A 141 -16.23 -8.26 -4.22
C GLU A 141 -15.81 -9.69 -3.83
N LEU A 142 -14.78 -10.22 -4.48
CA LEU A 142 -14.24 -11.55 -4.21
C LEU A 142 -13.59 -11.64 -2.81
N LEU A 143 -12.98 -10.53 -2.36
CA LEU A 143 -12.15 -10.47 -1.15
C LEU A 143 -12.93 -10.02 0.09
N GLY A 144 -14.08 -9.34 -0.10
CA GLY A 144 -14.96 -8.87 0.98
C GLY A 144 -14.66 -7.44 1.46
N ASP A 145 -15.40 -7.01 2.48
CA ASP A 145 -15.54 -5.62 2.92
C ASP A 145 -14.23 -4.92 3.38
N ALA A 146 -13.18 -5.69 3.65
CA ALA A 146 -11.87 -5.12 4.01
C ALA A 146 -11.14 -4.52 2.80
N PHE A 147 -11.60 -4.80 1.58
CA PHE A 147 -10.98 -4.37 0.34
C PHE A 147 -11.89 -3.41 -0.44
N LYS A 148 -11.29 -2.54 -1.23
CA LYS A 148 -11.91 -1.68 -2.22
C LYS A 148 -11.17 -1.80 -3.55
N GLU A 149 -11.84 -1.46 -4.65
CA GLU A 149 -11.18 -1.37 -5.95
C GLU A 149 -10.11 -0.27 -5.93
N ASP A 150 -9.01 -0.51 -6.61
CA ASP A 150 -7.91 0.45 -6.74
C ASP A 150 -8.25 1.52 -7.78
N THR A 151 -8.95 2.56 -7.36
CA THR A 151 -9.26 3.72 -8.20
C THR A 151 -8.20 4.82 -8.15
N GLU A 152 -7.21 4.65 -7.27
CA GLU A 152 -6.16 5.65 -7.02
C GLU A 152 -4.78 5.23 -7.56
N GLY A 153 -4.68 4.05 -8.20
CA GLY A 153 -3.41 3.51 -8.72
C GLY A 153 -2.42 3.11 -7.63
N LEU A 154 -2.93 2.64 -6.50
CA LEU A 154 -2.11 2.24 -5.36
C LEU A 154 -1.46 0.87 -5.52
N ASN A 155 -2.06 -0.01 -6.35
CA ASN A 155 -1.66 -1.41 -6.47
C ASN A 155 -1.89 -1.96 -7.89
N ASP A 156 -1.50 -1.20 -8.90
CA ASP A 156 -1.57 -1.58 -10.32
C ASP A 156 -2.97 -2.07 -10.77
N GLY A 157 -4.03 -1.49 -10.19
CA GLY A 157 -5.42 -1.83 -10.47
C GLY A 157 -5.94 -3.06 -9.73
N HIS A 158 -5.15 -3.70 -8.88
CA HIS A 158 -5.62 -4.78 -7.99
C HIS A 158 -6.21 -4.20 -6.70
N PRO A 159 -7.20 -4.87 -6.08
CA PRO A 159 -7.86 -4.37 -4.88
C PRO A 159 -6.89 -3.95 -3.78
N VAL A 160 -7.23 -2.89 -3.09
CA VAL A 160 -6.46 -2.35 -1.94
C VAL A 160 -7.31 -2.39 -0.68
N LEU A 161 -6.67 -2.31 0.46
CA LEU A 161 -7.37 -2.25 1.74
C LEU A 161 -8.15 -0.92 1.87
N THR A 162 -9.31 -0.96 2.49
CA THR A 162 -10.20 0.21 2.60
C THR A 162 -9.55 1.41 3.28
N TRP A 163 -8.61 1.18 4.18
CA TRP A 163 -7.86 2.23 4.88
C TRP A 163 -6.72 2.84 4.04
N GLN A 164 -6.25 2.15 2.98
CA GLN A 164 -5.18 2.67 2.14
C GLN A 164 -5.63 3.94 1.41
N LYS A 165 -4.75 4.92 1.41
CA LYS A 165 -4.93 6.19 0.70
C LYS A 165 -3.64 6.52 -0.04
N ARG A 166 -3.77 7.20 -1.16
CA ARG A 166 -2.61 7.75 -1.87
C ARG A 166 -1.87 8.73 -0.95
N LEU A 167 -0.56 8.55 -0.86
CA LEU A 167 0.28 9.56 -0.21
C LEU A 167 0.33 10.82 -1.09
N PRO A 168 0.32 12.02 -0.50
CA PRO A 168 0.45 13.24 -1.26
C PRO A 168 1.83 13.35 -1.91
N ASP A 169 1.86 13.84 -3.13
CA ASP A 169 3.11 14.11 -3.84
C ASP A 169 3.81 15.35 -3.28
N LEU A 170 3.04 16.28 -2.73
CA LEU A 170 3.54 17.46 -2.02
C LEU A 170 2.70 17.74 -0.77
N ILE A 171 3.39 17.98 0.35
CA ILE A 171 2.77 18.40 1.61
C ILE A 171 3.04 19.88 1.83
N ILE A 172 1.97 20.64 2.05
CA ILE A 172 2.04 22.07 2.37
C ILE A 172 1.89 22.25 3.88
N GLY A 173 3.02 22.41 4.55
CA GLY A 173 3.13 22.54 6.01
C GLY A 173 3.42 23.96 6.51
N SER A 174 3.44 24.97 5.64
CA SER A 174 3.66 26.37 6.01
C SER A 174 3.14 27.35 4.96
N TYR A 175 3.07 28.64 5.33
CA TYR A 175 2.77 29.71 4.38
C TYR A 175 3.80 29.77 3.23
N GLU A 176 5.09 29.62 3.54
CA GLU A 176 6.18 29.65 2.56
C GLU A 176 6.07 28.49 1.56
N ALA A 177 5.70 27.30 2.05
CA ALA A 177 5.46 26.14 1.20
C ALA A 177 4.27 26.35 0.25
N LEU A 178 3.18 26.94 0.75
CA LEU A 178 2.02 27.29 -0.06
C LEU A 178 2.38 28.34 -1.11
N LYS A 179 3.16 29.36 -0.73
CA LYS A 179 3.62 30.39 -1.64
C LYS A 179 4.53 29.81 -2.73
N SER A 180 5.48 28.96 -2.37
CA SER A 180 6.36 28.29 -3.34
C SER A 180 5.58 27.43 -4.32
N PHE A 181 4.56 26.72 -3.86
CA PHE A 181 3.65 25.97 -4.71
C PHE A 181 2.91 26.89 -5.68
N ALA A 182 2.33 28.00 -5.21
CA ALA A 182 1.64 28.98 -6.05
C ALA A 182 2.56 29.60 -7.10
N ASP A 183 3.78 29.95 -6.70
CA ASP A 183 4.80 30.52 -7.59
C ASP A 183 5.21 29.52 -8.68
N SER A 184 5.36 28.22 -8.35
CA SER A 184 5.70 27.18 -9.34
C SER A 184 4.59 26.92 -10.33
N VAL A 185 3.33 26.93 -9.91
CA VAL A 185 2.18 26.84 -10.83
C VAL A 185 2.18 28.05 -11.78
N SER A 186 2.41 29.25 -11.26
CA SER A 186 2.48 30.48 -12.06
C SER A 186 3.65 30.46 -13.06
N ALA A 187 4.73 29.77 -12.74
CA ALA A 187 5.88 29.55 -13.62
C ALA A 187 5.66 28.47 -14.70
N GLY A 188 4.53 27.73 -14.64
CA GLY A 188 4.15 26.74 -15.65
C GLY A 188 4.20 25.28 -15.21
N GLU A 189 4.51 25.00 -13.93
CA GLU A 189 4.37 23.64 -13.38
C GLU A 189 2.89 23.31 -13.18
N THR A 190 2.39 22.33 -13.92
CA THR A 190 0.94 22.05 -13.91
C THR A 190 0.50 21.12 -12.79
N TYR A 191 1.41 20.36 -12.22
CA TYR A 191 1.11 19.30 -11.24
C TYR A 191 0.05 18.31 -11.74
N GLU A 192 0.02 18.00 -13.03
CA GLU A 192 -0.98 17.11 -13.63
C GLU A 192 -0.92 15.72 -12.99
N GLY A 193 -2.06 15.26 -12.46
CA GLY A 193 -2.15 13.99 -11.75
C GLY A 193 -1.58 13.97 -10.32
N ALA A 194 -0.93 15.04 -9.86
CA ALA A 194 -0.38 15.10 -8.51
C ALA A 194 -1.45 15.36 -7.45
N LEU A 195 -1.24 14.82 -6.25
CA LEU A 195 -2.00 15.12 -5.04
C LEU A 195 -1.21 16.04 -4.12
N ILE A 196 -1.70 17.26 -3.94
CA ILE A 196 -1.14 18.27 -3.05
C ILE A 196 -1.99 18.31 -1.78
N ARG A 197 -1.40 18.17 -0.61
CA ARG A 197 -2.15 18.15 0.64
C ARG A 197 -1.72 19.26 1.59
N LEU A 198 -2.71 19.95 2.15
CA LEU A 198 -2.51 20.90 3.24
C LEU A 198 -2.43 20.14 4.57
N ASP A 199 -1.41 20.46 5.39
CA ASP A 199 -1.18 19.72 6.65
C ASP A 199 -1.23 20.63 7.89
N VAL A 200 -1.52 21.93 7.69
CA VAL A 200 -1.68 22.94 8.75
C VAL A 200 -2.69 24.01 8.32
N ASN A 201 -3.28 24.69 9.28
CA ASN A 201 -4.04 25.91 9.00
C ASN A 201 -3.06 27.04 8.58
N ILE A 202 -3.39 27.79 7.53
CA ILE A 202 -2.55 28.89 7.01
C ILE A 202 -3.33 30.20 7.06
N TYR A 203 -2.67 31.25 7.54
CA TYR A 203 -3.15 32.62 7.45
C TYR A 203 -2.36 33.39 6.41
N LEU A 204 -3.03 33.98 5.40
CA LEU A 204 -2.42 34.65 4.25
C LEU A 204 -2.07 36.13 4.52
N GLY A 205 -2.50 36.71 5.63
CA GLY A 205 -2.12 38.07 6.03
C GLY A 205 -3.15 39.18 5.70
N GLY A 206 -4.21 38.86 4.99
CA GLY A 206 -5.26 39.83 4.64
C GLY A 206 -4.76 40.97 3.75
N GLU A 207 -5.32 42.17 3.91
CA GLU A 207 -4.97 43.36 3.13
C GLU A 207 -3.49 43.76 3.20
N SER A 208 -2.82 43.42 4.32
CA SER A 208 -1.39 43.71 4.52
C SER A 208 -0.46 42.86 3.69
N ASN A 209 -0.98 41.75 3.13
CA ASN A 209 -0.23 40.79 2.33
C ASN A 209 -1.12 40.25 1.21
N PRO A 210 -1.34 41.04 0.12
CA PRO A 210 -2.20 40.59 -0.99
C PRO A 210 -1.72 39.28 -1.59
N TRP A 211 -2.65 38.33 -1.71
CA TRP A 211 -2.36 37.02 -2.30
C TRP A 211 -2.52 37.06 -3.83
N THR A 212 -1.65 36.34 -4.52
CA THR A 212 -1.79 36.08 -5.96
C THR A 212 -2.44 34.71 -6.13
N ALA A 213 -3.54 34.63 -6.88
CA ALA A 213 -4.23 33.37 -7.13
C ALA A 213 -3.30 32.29 -7.69
N ILE A 214 -3.55 31.05 -7.31
CA ILE A 214 -2.79 29.90 -7.80
C ILE A 214 -3.18 29.63 -9.26
N GLY A 215 -2.21 29.80 -10.16
CA GLY A 215 -2.40 29.61 -11.58
C GLY A 215 -3.01 30.80 -12.31
N THR A 216 -2.94 30.72 -13.62
CA THR A 216 -3.46 31.70 -14.55
C THR A 216 -4.14 31.01 -15.73
N SER A 217 -4.77 31.78 -16.65
CA SER A 217 -5.33 31.17 -17.86
C SER A 217 -4.28 30.49 -18.76
N ALA A 218 -3.02 30.92 -18.68
CA ALA A 218 -1.91 30.31 -19.41
C ALA A 218 -1.26 29.15 -18.68
N ASN A 219 -1.21 29.23 -17.34
CA ASN A 219 -0.55 28.28 -16.46
C ASN A 219 -1.54 27.82 -15.39
N SER A 220 -2.36 26.82 -15.72
CA SER A 220 -3.39 26.31 -14.81
C SER A 220 -2.87 25.14 -13.97
N PHE A 221 -3.28 25.09 -12.70
CA PHE A 221 -3.13 23.90 -11.88
C PHE A 221 -4.04 22.77 -12.38
N LYS A 222 -3.51 21.57 -12.53
CA LYS A 222 -4.22 20.39 -13.06
C LYS A 222 -4.20 19.19 -12.10
N GLY A 223 -3.62 19.35 -10.90
CA GLY A 223 -3.60 18.34 -9.88
C GLY A 223 -4.85 18.33 -9.01
N THR A 224 -4.80 17.59 -7.94
CA THR A 224 -5.79 17.59 -6.86
C THR A 224 -5.22 18.31 -5.65
N PHE A 225 -5.97 19.27 -5.10
CA PHE A 225 -5.62 19.94 -3.85
C PHE A 225 -6.53 19.43 -2.73
N ASP A 226 -5.95 18.70 -1.77
CA ASP A 226 -6.64 18.17 -0.59
C ASP A 226 -6.43 19.11 0.60
N GLY A 227 -7.49 19.77 1.03
CA GLY A 227 -7.47 20.65 2.20
C GLY A 227 -7.31 19.92 3.54
N ASN A 228 -7.49 18.60 3.57
CA ASN A 228 -7.26 17.72 4.74
C ASN A 228 -7.85 18.30 6.04
N ASN A 229 -9.04 18.86 5.97
CA ASN A 229 -9.75 19.55 7.06
C ASN A 229 -9.01 20.77 7.66
N HIS A 230 -7.99 21.31 6.99
CA HIS A 230 -7.33 22.55 7.38
C HIS A 230 -7.95 23.76 6.70
N VAL A 231 -7.73 24.92 7.27
CA VAL A 231 -8.33 26.19 6.84
C VAL A 231 -7.24 27.12 6.32
N ILE A 232 -7.49 27.68 5.15
CA ILE A 232 -6.75 28.85 4.64
C ILE A 232 -7.61 30.09 4.90
N SER A 233 -7.08 31.06 5.61
CA SER A 233 -7.78 32.26 6.05
C SER A 233 -7.01 33.55 5.68
N GLY A 234 -7.67 34.69 5.79
CA GLY A 234 -7.03 35.98 5.49
C GLY A 234 -6.75 36.16 4.00
N LEU A 235 -7.53 35.55 3.11
CA LEU A 235 -7.41 35.77 1.67
C LEU A 235 -7.80 37.21 1.33
N TYR A 236 -6.89 37.94 0.67
CA TYR A 236 -7.15 39.23 0.07
C TYR A 236 -6.44 39.32 -1.28
N ILE A 237 -7.17 39.61 -2.33
CA ILE A 237 -6.66 39.80 -3.69
C ILE A 237 -6.94 41.22 -4.11
N ALA A 238 -5.87 42.02 -4.34
CA ALA A 238 -5.96 43.46 -4.54
C ALA A 238 -6.56 43.85 -5.92
N SER A 239 -6.46 43.01 -6.94
CA SER A 239 -6.95 43.31 -8.29
C SER A 239 -7.17 42.01 -9.08
N GLY A 240 -8.16 42.04 -10.00
CA GLY A 240 -8.45 40.93 -10.90
C GLY A 240 -9.91 40.90 -11.32
N SER A 241 -10.20 40.33 -12.49
CA SER A 241 -11.56 40.14 -13.00
C SER A 241 -12.19 38.80 -12.62
N SER A 242 -11.34 37.82 -12.28
CA SER A 242 -11.76 36.52 -11.75
C SER A 242 -10.78 36.17 -10.62
N VAL A 243 -11.25 36.17 -9.39
CA VAL A 243 -10.41 36.05 -8.21
C VAL A 243 -10.86 34.89 -7.35
N GLY A 244 -9.89 34.17 -6.82
CA GLY A 244 -10.07 33.00 -5.94
C GLY A 244 -8.73 32.57 -5.39
N PHE A 245 -8.78 31.52 -4.61
CA PHE A 245 -7.56 30.90 -4.06
C PHE A 245 -6.75 30.19 -5.15
#